data_359286e96bffb1a355dcc43fdb00a8c0
#
_entry.id   359286e96bffb1a355dcc43fdb00a8c0
#
_cell.length_a   1.000
_cell.length_b   1.000
_cell.length_c   1.000
_cell.angle_alpha   90.00
_cell.angle_beta   90.00
_cell.angle_gamma   90.00
#
_symmetry.space_group_name_H-M   'P 1'
#
loop_
_entity.id
_entity.type
_entity.pdbx_description
1 polymer ?
#
loop_
_entity_poly.entity_id
_entity_poly.type
_entity_poly.pdbx_seq_one_letter_code
_entity_poly.pdbx_strand_id
1 'polypeptide(L)'
;YEVDENFNLSATGTDISTTPNLAAIPAATLTGVSQADLDFKYSNTLGSTEVKFERTPKLGIHGIVSQVNQVSGHLARFRCPGILPYVVAHQNDHQFAVFVHHRITRDKPSSTSQNPVEVLMSHNSAPSNNKLLIASLDGGLTGNPALKSQASAKTGTDMAAATAYYDHMVWGAPSGFGTLLNNLCRSYVLYRWHFIDLTAAGMTMAEATASEQDIFNRRFSSGGKYYGDTIPTNPSAFP
;
A
#
# COMPACT_ATOMS: atom_id res chain seq x y z
N TYR A 1 -5.90 -8.39 0.39
CA TYR A 1 -5.61 -8.43 1.83
C TYR A 1 -6.62 -7.57 2.61
N GLU A 2 -7.15 -8.08 3.69
CA GLU A 2 -7.88 -7.31 4.71
C GLU A 2 -7.06 -7.30 6.00
N VAL A 3 -7.01 -6.14 6.63
CA VAL A 3 -6.19 -5.94 7.83
C VAL A 3 -6.93 -6.45 9.05
N ASP A 4 -6.65 -7.67 9.45
CA ASP A 4 -7.18 -8.26 10.68
C ASP A 4 -6.10 -9.03 11.48
N GLU A 5 -4.90 -9.15 10.91
CA GLU A 5 -3.80 -9.86 11.53
C GLU A 5 -3.21 -9.07 12.72
N ASN A 6 -2.99 -9.76 13.81
CA ASN A 6 -2.41 -9.16 15.01
C ASN A 6 -0.94 -9.53 15.14
N PHE A 7 -0.08 -8.80 14.44
CA PHE A 7 1.38 -8.91 14.56
C PHE A 7 1.97 -7.57 15.04
N ASN A 8 3.20 -7.59 15.54
CA ASN A 8 3.88 -6.41 16.06
C ASN A 8 4.35 -5.50 14.91
N LEU A 9 3.54 -4.49 14.58
CA LEU A 9 3.83 -3.49 13.55
C LEU A 9 5.04 -2.61 13.86
N SER A 10 5.40 -2.45 15.14
CA SER A 10 6.52 -1.61 15.58
C SER A 10 7.85 -2.35 15.63
N ALA A 11 7.86 -3.67 15.47
CA ALA A 11 9.11 -4.41 15.35
C ALA A 11 9.86 -3.96 14.09
N THR A 12 11.20 -3.85 14.20
CA THR A 12 12.06 -3.45 13.08
C THR A 12 12.79 -4.64 12.47
N GLY A 13 12.97 -4.62 11.15
CA GLY A 13 13.65 -5.66 10.40
C GLY A 13 13.05 -5.88 9.01
N THR A 14 13.64 -6.83 8.27
CA THR A 14 13.16 -7.25 6.96
C THR A 14 12.41 -8.56 7.08
N ASP A 15 11.22 -8.63 6.44
CA ASP A 15 10.34 -9.81 6.43
C ASP A 15 10.08 -10.40 7.83
N ILE A 16 9.88 -9.51 8.80
CA ILE A 16 9.74 -9.84 10.24
C ILE A 16 8.41 -10.52 10.58
N SER A 17 7.44 -10.45 9.71
CA SER A 17 6.17 -11.18 9.83
C SER A 17 5.57 -11.47 8.47
N THR A 18 4.70 -12.47 8.45
CA THR A 18 3.95 -12.89 7.27
C THR A 18 2.47 -12.77 7.56
N THR A 19 1.71 -12.31 6.57
CA THR A 19 0.26 -12.20 6.66
C THR A 19 -0.39 -12.88 5.45
N PRO A 20 -1.50 -13.62 5.66
CA PRO A 20 -2.12 -14.40 4.60
C PRO A 20 -2.58 -13.55 3.41
N ASN A 21 -2.39 -14.07 2.23
CA ASN A 21 -3.01 -13.57 1.03
C ASN A 21 -4.40 -14.20 0.86
N LEU A 22 -5.47 -13.43 1.04
CA LEU A 22 -6.84 -13.94 0.91
C LEU A 22 -7.18 -14.44 -0.51
N ALA A 23 -6.38 -14.06 -1.50
CA ALA A 23 -6.49 -14.52 -2.88
C ALA A 23 -5.39 -15.52 -3.27
N ALA A 24 -4.74 -16.18 -2.30
CA ALA A 24 -3.61 -17.08 -2.57
C ALA A 24 -3.98 -18.24 -3.51
N ILE A 25 -5.18 -18.81 -3.39
CA ILE A 25 -5.62 -19.92 -4.26
C ILE A 25 -5.73 -19.49 -5.72
N PRO A 26 -6.55 -18.49 -6.09
CA PRO A 26 -6.63 -18.05 -7.49
C PRO A 26 -5.29 -17.48 -7.99
N ALA A 27 -4.53 -16.81 -7.15
CA ALA A 27 -3.20 -16.30 -7.54
C ALA A 27 -2.21 -17.43 -7.81
N ALA A 28 -2.19 -18.50 -7.00
CA ALA A 28 -1.36 -19.69 -7.23
C ALA A 28 -1.72 -20.39 -8.54
N THR A 29 -3.01 -20.50 -8.83
CA THR A 29 -3.49 -21.08 -10.10
C THR A 29 -3.03 -20.27 -11.30
N LEU A 30 -3.08 -18.94 -11.21
CA LEU A 30 -2.68 -18.04 -12.29
C LEU A 30 -1.16 -18.02 -12.50
N THR A 31 -0.39 -17.97 -11.41
CA THR A 31 1.06 -17.71 -11.47
C THR A 31 1.91 -18.96 -11.45
N GLY A 32 1.37 -20.10 -11.05
CA GLY A 32 2.11 -21.32 -10.79
C GLY A 32 2.98 -21.31 -9.52
N VAL A 33 2.86 -20.25 -8.71
CA VAL A 33 3.60 -20.08 -7.45
C VAL A 33 2.85 -20.73 -6.30
N SER A 34 3.57 -21.28 -5.31
CA SER A 34 2.92 -21.89 -4.15
C SER A 34 2.11 -20.84 -3.35
N GLN A 35 1.03 -21.26 -2.70
CA GLN A 35 0.20 -20.34 -1.89
C GLN A 35 1.02 -19.69 -0.77
N ALA A 36 1.93 -20.41 -0.14
CA ALA A 36 2.78 -19.90 0.95
C ALA A 36 3.76 -18.81 0.46
N ASP A 37 4.23 -18.89 -0.79
CA ASP A 37 5.10 -17.87 -1.38
C ASP A 37 4.32 -16.62 -1.82
N LEU A 38 3.00 -16.71 -1.90
CA LEU A 38 2.11 -15.59 -2.21
C LEU A 38 1.60 -14.84 -0.98
N ASP A 39 2.00 -15.22 0.21
CA ASP A 39 1.72 -14.46 1.42
C ASP A 39 2.50 -13.15 1.45
N PHE A 40 1.89 -12.13 2.08
CA PHE A 40 2.54 -10.84 2.22
C PHE A 40 3.59 -10.87 3.34
N LYS A 41 4.74 -10.28 3.06
CA LYS A 41 5.84 -10.07 4.01
C LYS A 41 5.80 -8.61 4.49
N TYR A 42 5.89 -8.43 5.81
CA TYR A 42 6.01 -7.12 6.44
C TYR A 42 7.46 -6.82 6.77
N SER A 43 7.92 -5.65 6.42
CA SER A 43 9.25 -5.13 6.78
C SER A 43 9.11 -3.72 7.33
N ASN A 44 9.95 -3.37 8.31
CA ASN A 44 9.96 -2.04 8.91
C ASN A 44 11.39 -1.61 9.24
N THR A 45 11.83 -0.50 8.68
CA THR A 45 13.13 0.14 8.97
C THR A 45 12.97 1.49 9.69
N LEU A 46 11.72 1.92 9.96
CA LEU A 46 11.44 3.15 10.69
C LEU A 46 11.72 3.00 12.18
N GLY A 47 12.40 3.99 12.75
CA GLY A 47 12.59 4.10 14.19
C GLY A 47 11.36 4.64 14.92
N SER A 48 11.37 4.54 16.25
CA SER A 48 10.25 5.00 17.11
C SER A 48 10.01 6.51 17.05
N THR A 49 10.98 7.30 16.60
CA THR A 49 10.84 8.74 16.36
C THR A 49 10.31 9.07 14.98
N GLU A 50 10.33 8.11 14.05
CA GLU A 50 9.91 8.28 12.68
C GLU A 50 8.48 7.82 12.43
N VAL A 51 8.01 6.82 13.22
CA VAL A 51 6.65 6.27 13.09
C VAL A 51 6.10 5.79 14.43
N LYS A 52 4.80 5.96 14.62
CA LYS A 52 4.01 5.25 15.63
C LYS A 52 2.99 4.37 14.91
N PHE A 53 3.03 3.06 15.15
CA PHE A 53 1.99 2.15 14.70
C PHE A 53 1.03 1.81 15.82
N GLU A 54 -0.24 1.74 15.50
CA GLU A 54 -1.31 1.28 16.39
C GLU A 54 -2.42 0.60 15.63
N ARG A 55 -3.26 -0.15 16.33
CA ARG A 55 -4.51 -0.71 15.78
C ARG A 55 -5.67 0.19 16.15
N THR A 56 -6.55 0.42 15.19
CA THR A 56 -7.85 1.03 15.49
C THR A 56 -8.75 0.03 16.24
N PRO A 57 -9.85 0.47 16.88
CA PRO A 57 -10.82 -0.44 17.52
C PRO A 57 -11.39 -1.51 16.57
N LYS A 58 -11.42 -1.23 15.26
CA LYS A 58 -11.86 -2.18 14.22
C LYS A 58 -10.68 -2.88 13.52
N LEU A 59 -9.49 -2.87 14.15
CA LEU A 59 -8.27 -3.53 13.73
C LEU A 59 -7.59 -2.94 12.48
N GLY A 60 -7.98 -1.76 11.97
CA GLY A 60 -7.22 -1.07 10.93
C GLY A 60 -5.77 -0.80 11.37
N ILE A 61 -4.82 -0.82 10.45
CA ILE A 61 -3.43 -0.43 10.73
C ILE A 61 -3.31 1.08 10.61
N HIS A 62 -3.11 1.77 11.73
CA HIS A 62 -2.84 3.20 11.75
C HIS A 62 -1.35 3.45 11.89
N GLY A 63 -0.73 3.93 10.82
CA GLY A 63 0.66 4.40 10.81
C GLY A 63 0.69 5.93 10.90
N ILE A 64 1.22 6.46 11.99
CA ILE A 64 1.44 7.89 12.20
C ILE A 64 2.90 8.17 11.89
N VAL A 65 3.16 8.79 10.75
CA VAL A 65 4.53 9.02 10.25
C VAL A 65 4.98 10.42 10.62
N SER A 66 6.20 10.55 11.14
CA SER A 66 6.81 11.85 11.48
C SER A 66 6.91 12.75 10.23
N GLN A 67 6.67 14.04 10.43
CA GLN A 67 6.92 15.07 9.41
C GLN A 67 8.13 15.93 9.71
N VAL A 68 8.98 15.51 10.66
CA VAL A 68 10.23 16.21 11.02
C VAL A 68 11.43 15.28 11.22
N ASN A 69 11.21 13.97 11.45
CA ASN A 69 12.28 13.02 11.81
C ASN A 69 12.52 11.94 10.76
N GLN A 70 11.88 12.00 9.58
CA GLN A 70 12.04 10.95 8.57
C GLN A 70 13.43 10.94 7.95
N VAL A 71 13.96 9.73 7.79
CA VAL A 71 15.22 9.46 7.08
C VAL A 71 14.91 8.83 5.71
N SER A 72 15.63 9.28 4.68
CA SER A 72 15.47 8.73 3.33
C SER A 72 15.73 7.23 3.28
N GLY A 73 14.83 6.50 2.65
CA GLY A 73 14.89 5.04 2.55
C GLY A 73 14.39 4.29 3.78
N HIS A 74 14.04 4.98 4.85
CA HIS A 74 13.39 4.36 5.99
C HIS A 74 11.88 4.24 5.71
N LEU A 75 11.37 3.02 5.77
CA LEU A 75 9.95 2.74 5.49
C LEU A 75 9.47 1.47 6.20
N ALA A 76 8.19 1.42 6.46
CA ALA A 76 7.47 0.18 6.72
C ALA A 76 6.67 -0.20 5.47
N ARG A 77 6.63 -1.49 5.13
CA ARG A 77 6.01 -1.94 3.88
C ARG A 77 5.47 -3.34 3.93
N PHE A 78 4.50 -3.61 3.07
CA PHE A 78 4.05 -4.94 2.71
C PHE A 78 4.50 -5.30 1.30
N ARG A 79 5.01 -6.51 1.12
CA ARG A 79 5.43 -7.07 -0.18
C ARG A 79 4.87 -8.48 -0.34
N CYS A 80 4.70 -8.89 -1.60
CA CYS A 80 4.45 -10.28 -1.97
C CYS A 80 5.53 -10.71 -2.99
N PRO A 81 6.73 -11.13 -2.55
CA PRO A 81 7.83 -11.42 -3.46
C PRO A 81 7.52 -12.52 -4.47
N GLY A 82 6.71 -13.49 -4.11
CA GLY A 82 6.36 -14.62 -4.98
C GLY A 82 5.62 -14.23 -6.25
N ILE A 83 4.86 -13.12 -6.25
CA ILE A 83 4.16 -12.66 -7.46
C ILE A 83 5.05 -11.83 -8.40
N LEU A 84 6.21 -11.35 -7.92
CA LEU A 84 7.07 -10.44 -8.68
C LEU A 84 7.52 -11.00 -10.03
N PRO A 85 7.96 -12.26 -10.17
CA PRO A 85 8.34 -12.82 -11.47
C PRO A 85 7.20 -12.78 -12.50
N TYR A 86 5.98 -13.08 -12.05
CA TYR A 86 4.78 -13.00 -12.89
C TYR A 86 4.50 -11.57 -13.35
N VAL A 87 4.53 -10.61 -12.44
CA VAL A 87 4.30 -9.20 -12.78
C VAL A 87 5.35 -8.67 -13.76
N VAL A 88 6.62 -9.04 -13.57
CA VAL A 88 7.70 -8.66 -14.49
C VAL A 88 7.51 -9.29 -15.87
N ALA A 89 7.11 -10.57 -15.94
CA ALA A 89 6.88 -11.24 -17.22
C ALA A 89 5.72 -10.59 -18.03
N HIS A 90 4.70 -10.08 -17.32
CA HIS A 90 3.48 -9.56 -17.94
C HIS A 90 3.34 -8.03 -17.90
N GLN A 91 4.37 -7.29 -17.52
CA GLN A 91 4.31 -5.83 -17.40
C GLN A 91 4.02 -5.07 -18.69
N ASN A 92 4.20 -5.72 -19.85
CA ASN A 92 4.02 -5.11 -21.18
C ASN A 92 2.66 -5.42 -21.80
N ASP A 93 2.08 -6.57 -21.51
CA ASP A 93 0.87 -7.09 -22.11
C ASP A 93 -0.34 -7.06 -21.19
N HIS A 94 -0.14 -7.25 -19.87
CA HIS A 94 -1.23 -7.17 -18.90
C HIS A 94 -1.38 -5.77 -18.29
N GLN A 95 -2.60 -5.46 -17.87
CA GLN A 95 -2.91 -4.28 -17.07
C GLN A 95 -3.14 -4.70 -15.63
N PHE A 96 -2.36 -4.14 -14.74
CA PHE A 96 -2.50 -4.35 -13.30
C PHE A 96 -3.23 -3.17 -12.65
N ALA A 97 -3.94 -3.43 -11.55
CA ALA A 97 -4.56 -2.39 -10.77
C ALA A 97 -4.40 -2.64 -9.27
N VAL A 98 -4.42 -1.56 -8.51
CA VAL A 98 -4.46 -1.57 -7.06
C VAL A 98 -5.69 -0.82 -6.56
N PHE A 99 -6.29 -1.33 -5.50
CA PHE A 99 -7.39 -0.72 -4.76
C PHE A 99 -7.00 -0.67 -3.29
N VAL A 100 -7.18 0.49 -2.66
CA VAL A 100 -6.82 0.70 -1.25
C VAL A 100 -8.00 1.30 -0.51
N HIS A 101 -8.47 0.62 0.53
CA HIS A 101 -9.43 1.16 1.48
C HIS A 101 -8.64 1.78 2.64
N HIS A 102 -8.73 3.07 2.77
CA HIS A 102 -7.91 3.84 3.71
C HIS A 102 -8.67 4.99 4.35
N ARG A 103 -8.06 5.61 5.35
CA ARG A 103 -8.50 6.87 5.94
C ARG A 103 -7.27 7.72 6.22
N ILE A 104 -7.11 8.83 5.53
CA ILE A 104 -6.02 9.78 5.81
C ILE A 104 -6.31 10.46 7.15
N THR A 105 -5.35 10.42 8.06
CA THR A 105 -5.46 10.97 9.41
C THR A 105 -4.57 12.20 9.62
N ARG A 106 -3.48 12.33 8.85
CA ARG A 106 -2.69 13.55 8.67
C ARG A 106 -2.21 13.60 7.23
N ASP A 107 -2.49 14.70 6.53
CA ASP A 107 -2.03 14.90 5.16
C ASP A 107 -0.55 15.33 5.14
N LYS A 108 0.03 15.33 3.95
CA LYS A 108 1.36 15.93 3.72
C LYS A 108 1.36 17.42 4.10
N PRO A 109 2.51 17.99 4.47
CA PRO A 109 2.61 19.42 4.71
C PRO A 109 2.11 20.24 3.50
N SER A 110 1.34 21.29 3.74
CA SER A 110 0.76 22.15 2.70
C SER A 110 1.81 22.95 1.92
N SER A 111 3.02 23.06 2.46
CA SER A 111 4.15 23.77 1.84
C SER A 111 4.76 23.07 0.63
N THR A 112 4.32 21.85 0.32
CA THR A 112 4.90 21.08 -0.79
C THR A 112 3.89 20.70 -1.85
N SER A 113 4.32 20.77 -3.13
CA SER A 113 3.59 20.22 -4.27
C SER A 113 3.85 18.70 -4.45
N GLN A 114 4.86 18.14 -3.78
CA GLN A 114 5.19 16.72 -3.89
C GLN A 114 4.10 15.87 -3.27
N ASN A 115 3.80 14.74 -3.91
CA ASN A 115 2.87 13.75 -3.36
C ASN A 115 3.67 12.57 -2.81
N PRO A 116 3.42 12.17 -1.55
CA PRO A 116 3.97 10.96 -1.00
C PRO A 116 3.48 9.74 -1.80
N VAL A 117 4.23 8.66 -1.73
CA VAL A 117 3.93 7.43 -2.47
C VAL A 117 3.65 6.34 -1.45
N GLU A 118 2.46 5.76 -1.52
CA GLU A 118 2.01 4.69 -0.63
C GLU A 118 1.92 3.32 -1.33
N VAL A 119 1.95 3.28 -2.67
CA VAL A 119 2.12 2.06 -3.46
C VAL A 119 3.24 2.29 -4.46
N LEU A 120 4.24 1.41 -4.46
CA LEU A 120 5.41 1.56 -5.31
C LEU A 120 5.78 0.22 -5.95
N MET A 121 5.42 0.04 -7.21
CA MET A 121 5.87 -1.07 -8.07
C MET A 121 6.45 -0.47 -9.34
N SER A 122 7.78 -0.31 -9.37
CA SER A 122 8.45 0.44 -10.44
C SER A 122 9.90 0.02 -10.62
N HIS A 123 10.50 0.48 -11.70
CA HIS A 123 11.93 0.39 -11.93
C HIS A 123 12.69 1.23 -10.87
N ASN A 124 13.75 0.68 -10.28
CA ASN A 124 14.47 1.30 -9.16
C ASN A 124 15.20 2.61 -9.50
N SER A 125 15.65 2.80 -10.74
CA SER A 125 16.34 4.02 -11.18
C SER A 125 15.42 5.01 -11.89
N ALA A 126 14.12 4.66 -12.06
CA ALA A 126 13.12 5.53 -12.68
C ALA A 126 11.79 5.41 -11.92
N PRO A 127 11.74 5.79 -10.63
CA PRO A 127 10.57 5.57 -9.78
C PRO A 127 9.34 6.42 -10.20
N SER A 128 9.53 7.44 -11.03
CA SER A 128 8.43 8.22 -11.63
C SER A 128 7.82 7.56 -12.88
N ASN A 129 8.35 6.42 -13.29
CA ASN A 129 7.91 5.68 -14.45
C ASN A 129 6.63 4.89 -14.16
N ASN A 130 5.55 5.18 -14.86
CA ASN A 130 4.21 4.62 -14.67
C ASN A 130 3.99 3.25 -15.34
N LYS A 131 5.04 2.50 -15.67
CA LYS A 131 4.84 1.21 -16.33
C LYS A 131 4.02 0.25 -15.49
N LEU A 132 4.29 0.23 -14.18
CA LEU A 132 3.45 -0.50 -13.25
C LEU A 132 2.63 0.47 -12.40
N LEU A 133 2.88 0.55 -11.09
CA LEU A 133 2.03 1.30 -10.17
C LEU A 133 2.88 2.20 -9.26
N ILE A 134 2.63 3.49 -9.34
CA ILE A 134 3.12 4.46 -8.38
C ILE A 134 1.91 5.26 -7.94
N ALA A 135 1.37 4.93 -6.77
CA ALA A 135 0.15 5.54 -6.29
C ALA A 135 0.35 6.34 -5.01
N SER A 136 -0.22 7.51 -5.00
CA SER A 136 -0.40 8.33 -3.81
C SER A 136 -1.85 8.21 -3.35
N LEU A 137 -2.07 8.00 -2.06
CA LEU A 137 -3.39 8.13 -1.49
C LEU A 137 -3.86 9.58 -1.64
N ASP A 138 -5.07 9.76 -2.13
CA ASP A 138 -5.69 11.07 -2.29
C ASP A 138 -7.11 11.06 -1.71
N GLY A 139 -7.80 12.18 -1.75
CA GLY A 139 -9.11 12.38 -1.14
C GLY A 139 -9.07 13.38 0.02
N GLY A 140 -7.89 13.86 0.37
CA GLY A 140 -7.68 14.87 1.39
C GLY A 140 -7.98 14.42 2.81
N LEU A 141 -7.75 15.31 3.78
CA LEU A 141 -8.04 15.08 5.19
C LEU A 141 -9.53 15.30 5.46
N THR A 142 -10.38 14.39 5.01
CA THR A 142 -11.83 14.46 5.28
C THR A 142 -12.22 13.83 6.62
N GLY A 143 -11.28 13.09 7.24
CA GLY A 143 -11.56 12.27 8.41
C GLY A 143 -12.40 11.03 8.13
N ASN A 144 -12.85 10.84 6.90
CA ASN A 144 -13.67 9.71 6.46
C ASN A 144 -12.85 8.65 5.71
N PRO A 145 -13.23 7.37 5.78
CA PRO A 145 -12.69 6.35 4.90
C PRO A 145 -12.92 6.67 3.42
N ALA A 146 -11.99 6.26 2.58
CA ALA A 146 -12.05 6.41 1.13
C ALA A 146 -11.51 5.17 0.41
N LEU A 147 -11.93 4.98 -0.83
CA LEU A 147 -11.38 4.02 -1.78
C LEU A 147 -10.49 4.75 -2.78
N LYS A 148 -9.21 4.39 -2.84
CA LYS A 148 -8.28 4.78 -3.89
C LYS A 148 -8.09 3.64 -4.86
N SER A 149 -8.09 3.95 -6.14
CA SER A 149 -7.75 2.99 -7.19
C SER A 149 -6.79 3.57 -8.22
N GLN A 150 -5.93 2.72 -8.76
CA GLN A 150 -5.03 3.09 -9.86
C GLN A 150 -4.71 1.87 -10.70
N ALA A 151 -4.72 2.05 -12.03
CA ALA A 151 -4.24 1.04 -12.99
C ALA A 151 -2.86 1.40 -13.52
N SER A 152 -2.09 0.38 -13.93
CA SER A 152 -0.83 0.54 -14.64
C SER A 152 -1.07 1.13 -16.03
N ALA A 153 -0.18 2.04 -16.47
CA ALA A 153 -0.25 2.65 -17.80
C ALA A 153 0.45 1.80 -18.88
N LYS A 154 1.21 0.80 -18.52
CA LYS A 154 2.04 -0.07 -19.39
C LYS A 154 3.06 0.72 -20.23
N THR A 155 3.44 1.91 -19.82
CA THR A 155 4.39 2.78 -20.51
C THR A 155 5.59 3.10 -19.64
N GLY A 156 6.78 3.14 -20.24
CA GLY A 156 8.01 3.50 -19.51
C GLY A 156 9.05 2.38 -19.53
N THR A 157 9.99 2.43 -18.57
CA THR A 157 11.10 1.48 -18.48
C THR A 157 10.67 0.19 -17.81
N ASP A 158 11.09 -0.95 -18.36
CA ASP A 158 10.80 -2.27 -17.81
C ASP A 158 11.36 -2.44 -16.41
N MET A 159 10.54 -3.02 -15.55
CA MET A 159 10.97 -3.45 -14.22
C MET A 159 11.73 -4.77 -14.34
N ALA A 160 12.89 -4.87 -13.70
CA ALA A 160 13.62 -6.13 -13.56
C ALA A 160 13.48 -6.64 -12.12
N ALA A 161 13.20 -7.93 -11.96
CA ALA A 161 12.93 -8.51 -10.64
C ALA A 161 14.04 -8.27 -9.59
N ALA A 162 15.30 -8.30 -10.02
CA ALA A 162 16.45 -8.12 -9.12
C ALA A 162 16.62 -6.68 -8.59
N THR A 163 16.00 -5.69 -9.26
CA THR A 163 16.26 -4.26 -8.98
C THR A 163 14.97 -3.45 -8.82
N ALA A 164 13.81 -4.11 -8.81
CA ALA A 164 12.54 -3.44 -8.73
C ALA A 164 12.23 -2.91 -7.34
N TYR A 165 11.62 -1.72 -7.28
CA TYR A 165 10.78 -1.38 -6.13
C TYR A 165 9.48 -2.17 -6.25
N TYR A 166 9.12 -2.85 -5.17
CA TYR A 166 7.99 -3.75 -5.18
C TYR A 166 7.28 -3.75 -3.82
N ASP A 167 6.60 -2.65 -3.57
CA ASP A 167 5.94 -2.39 -2.30
C ASP A 167 4.45 -2.17 -2.53
N HIS A 168 3.62 -3.06 -2.00
CA HIS A 168 2.17 -2.97 -2.15
C HIS A 168 1.56 -1.86 -1.29
N MET A 169 2.13 -1.65 -0.09
CA MET A 169 1.76 -0.54 0.80
C MET A 169 2.99 -0.06 1.55
N VAL A 170 3.12 1.26 1.70
CA VAL A 170 4.30 1.91 2.29
C VAL A 170 3.87 3.00 3.27
N TRP A 171 4.53 3.02 4.44
CA TRP A 171 4.62 4.19 5.33
C TRP A 171 6.08 4.63 5.35
N GLY A 172 6.33 5.93 5.17
CA GLY A 172 7.69 6.48 5.15
C GLY A 172 8.15 6.90 3.75
N ALA A 173 9.44 7.22 3.62
CA ALA A 173 10.03 7.82 2.43
C ALA A 173 10.89 6.81 1.64
N PRO A 174 10.37 6.21 0.55
CA PRO A 174 11.13 5.24 -0.25
C PRO A 174 12.42 5.83 -0.82
N SER A 175 13.52 5.08 -0.73
CA SER A 175 14.86 5.52 -1.14
C SER A 175 14.97 5.92 -2.61
N GLY A 176 14.11 5.38 -3.48
CA GLY A 176 14.08 5.72 -4.90
C GLY A 176 13.76 7.18 -5.20
N PHE A 177 13.21 7.89 -4.23
CA PHE A 177 12.93 9.33 -4.32
C PHE A 177 14.00 10.18 -3.63
N GLY A 178 15.10 9.58 -3.14
CA GLY A 178 16.14 10.27 -2.39
C GLY A 178 15.54 10.97 -1.16
N THR A 179 15.91 12.23 -0.96
CA THR A 179 15.36 13.06 0.14
C THR A 179 14.06 13.78 -0.23
N LEU A 180 13.56 13.61 -1.45
CA LEU A 180 12.41 14.36 -1.99
C LEU A 180 11.13 14.19 -1.16
N LEU A 181 10.93 13.01 -0.58
CA LEU A 181 9.73 12.69 0.21
C LEU A 181 9.96 12.74 1.72
N ASN A 182 11.15 13.08 2.19
CA ASN A 182 11.43 13.17 3.61
C ASN A 182 10.54 14.22 4.28
N ASN A 183 9.93 13.84 5.38
CA ASN A 183 9.01 14.69 6.16
C ASN A 183 7.74 15.11 5.39
N LEU A 184 7.42 14.43 4.28
CA LEU A 184 6.25 14.73 3.47
C LEU A 184 5.20 13.61 3.50
N CYS A 185 5.48 12.50 4.17
CA CYS A 185 4.61 11.33 4.15
C CYS A 185 3.34 11.55 4.96
N ARG A 186 2.26 10.92 4.48
CA ARG A 186 0.96 10.94 5.15
C ARG A 186 0.91 9.96 6.31
N SER A 187 0.09 10.30 7.29
CA SER A 187 -0.39 9.33 8.28
C SER A 187 -1.76 8.83 7.85
N TYR A 188 -1.96 7.53 7.90
CA TYR A 188 -3.23 6.95 7.47
C TYR A 188 -3.54 5.63 8.16
N VAL A 189 -4.83 5.29 8.19
CA VAL A 189 -5.31 3.94 8.53
C VAL A 189 -5.46 3.15 7.25
N LEU A 190 -4.86 1.98 7.20
CA LEU A 190 -5.09 0.98 6.16
C LEU A 190 -6.11 -0.05 6.66
N TYR A 191 -7.15 -0.30 5.86
CA TYR A 191 -8.16 -1.32 6.15
C TYR A 191 -8.08 -2.53 5.21
N ARG A 192 -7.78 -2.28 3.93
CA ARG A 192 -7.69 -3.30 2.90
C ARG A 192 -6.87 -2.78 1.73
N TRP A 193 -6.13 -3.66 1.09
CA TRP A 193 -5.67 -3.43 -0.29
C TRP A 193 -5.90 -4.68 -1.13
N HIS A 194 -6.10 -4.44 -2.42
CA HIS A 194 -6.26 -5.48 -3.42
C HIS A 194 -5.41 -5.13 -4.62
N PHE A 195 -4.59 -6.07 -5.06
CA PHE A 195 -3.84 -6.02 -6.30
C PHE A 195 -4.42 -7.05 -7.24
N ILE A 196 -4.71 -6.68 -8.47
CA ILE A 196 -5.36 -7.53 -9.48
C ILE A 196 -4.69 -7.37 -10.84
N ASP A 197 -4.56 -8.46 -11.57
CA ASP A 197 -4.31 -8.49 -12.99
C ASP A 197 -5.65 -8.41 -13.73
N LEU A 198 -5.97 -7.24 -14.24
CA LEU A 198 -7.23 -6.98 -14.94
C LEU A 198 -7.34 -7.78 -16.23
N THR A 199 -6.22 -7.95 -16.95
CA THR A 199 -6.18 -8.70 -18.20
C THR A 199 -6.45 -10.19 -17.96
N ALA A 200 -5.78 -10.80 -16.99
CA ALA A 200 -6.02 -12.21 -16.66
C ALA A 200 -7.41 -12.44 -16.07
N ALA A 201 -7.95 -11.47 -15.34
CA ALA A 201 -9.31 -11.53 -14.80
C ALA A 201 -10.40 -11.30 -15.86
N GLY A 202 -10.04 -10.86 -17.07
CA GLY A 202 -11.00 -10.49 -18.11
C GLY A 202 -11.88 -9.30 -17.71
N MET A 203 -11.35 -8.38 -16.88
CA MET A 203 -12.09 -7.24 -16.33
C MET A 203 -11.53 -5.91 -16.84
N THR A 204 -12.43 -4.97 -17.03
CA THR A 204 -12.06 -3.56 -17.20
C THR A 204 -11.77 -2.91 -15.83
N MET A 205 -11.05 -1.80 -15.84
CA MET A 205 -10.84 -1.01 -14.61
C MET A 205 -12.16 -0.51 -13.99
N ALA A 206 -13.17 -0.21 -14.83
CA ALA A 206 -14.47 0.24 -14.37
C ALA A 206 -15.22 -0.87 -13.62
N GLU A 207 -15.24 -2.09 -14.13
CA GLU A 207 -15.87 -3.26 -13.48
C GLU A 207 -15.18 -3.61 -12.16
N ALA A 208 -13.84 -3.61 -12.15
CA ALA A 208 -13.08 -3.86 -10.94
C ALA A 208 -13.31 -2.75 -9.89
N THR A 209 -13.39 -1.49 -10.31
CA THR A 209 -13.71 -0.36 -9.42
C THR A 209 -15.11 -0.48 -8.84
N ALA A 210 -16.10 -0.85 -9.65
CA ALA A 210 -17.48 -1.04 -9.17
C ALA A 210 -17.54 -2.17 -8.13
N SER A 211 -16.87 -3.29 -8.37
CA SER A 211 -16.79 -4.41 -7.43
C SER A 211 -16.15 -4.01 -6.10
N GLU A 212 -15.02 -3.29 -6.14
CA GLU A 212 -14.35 -2.81 -4.93
C GLU A 212 -15.16 -1.73 -4.20
N GLN A 213 -15.91 -0.89 -4.93
CA GLN A 213 -16.82 0.08 -4.33
C GLN A 213 -17.96 -0.60 -3.56
N ASP A 214 -18.49 -1.71 -4.07
CA ASP A 214 -19.50 -2.50 -3.36
C ASP A 214 -18.93 -3.12 -2.08
N ILE A 215 -17.69 -3.64 -2.13
CA ILE A 215 -16.99 -4.14 -0.96
C ILE A 215 -16.77 -3.00 0.05
N PHE A 216 -16.30 -1.84 -0.40
CA PHE A 216 -16.10 -0.66 0.43
C PHE A 216 -17.39 -0.25 1.14
N ASN A 217 -18.49 -0.08 0.38
CA ASN A 217 -19.78 0.30 0.91
C ASN A 217 -20.27 -0.67 1.99
N ARG A 218 -20.19 -1.98 1.76
CA ARG A 218 -20.57 -3.01 2.75
C ARG A 218 -19.70 -2.97 4.01
N ARG A 219 -18.41 -2.64 3.89
CA ARG A 219 -17.49 -2.61 5.03
C ARG A 219 -17.65 -1.36 5.90
N PHE A 220 -18.01 -0.24 5.31
CA PHE A 220 -18.08 1.05 5.99
C PHE A 220 -19.52 1.55 6.26
N SER A 221 -20.56 0.89 5.74
CA SER A 221 -21.95 1.18 6.09
C SER A 221 -22.33 0.62 7.47
N SER A 222 -23.47 1.04 7.99
CA SER A 222 -24.02 0.54 9.26
C SER A 222 -24.05 -0.98 9.30
N GLY A 223 -23.48 -1.56 10.36
CA GLY A 223 -23.31 -3.01 10.51
C GLY A 223 -22.06 -3.60 9.82
N GLY A 224 -21.35 -2.83 9.00
CA GLY A 224 -20.11 -3.27 8.36
C GLY A 224 -18.92 -3.33 9.32
N LYS A 225 -17.91 -4.12 8.95
CA LYS A 225 -16.70 -4.40 9.78
C LYS A 225 -16.03 -3.13 10.31
N TYR A 226 -15.93 -2.08 9.49
CA TYR A 226 -15.22 -0.84 9.81
C TYR A 226 -16.14 0.34 10.10
N TYR A 227 -17.46 0.10 10.20
CA TYR A 227 -18.42 1.18 10.50
C TYR A 227 -18.13 1.85 11.85
N GLY A 228 -18.04 3.18 11.85
CA GLY A 228 -17.79 3.96 13.06
C GLY A 228 -16.39 3.80 13.65
N ASP A 229 -15.43 3.28 12.88
CA ASP A 229 -14.05 3.15 13.39
C ASP A 229 -13.43 4.49 13.72
N THR A 230 -12.62 4.53 14.80
CA THR A 230 -11.98 5.73 15.32
C THR A 230 -10.46 5.55 15.36
N ILE A 231 -9.72 6.64 15.49
CA ILE A 231 -8.27 6.62 15.69
C ILE A 231 -7.94 6.80 17.16
N PRO A 232 -7.10 5.94 17.77
CA PRO A 232 -6.72 6.06 19.18
C PRO A 232 -5.87 7.29 19.46
N THR A 233 -4.92 7.62 18.57
CA THR A 233 -4.00 8.75 18.71
C THR A 233 -4.28 9.82 17.66
N ASN A 234 -4.36 11.08 18.09
CA ASN A 234 -4.36 12.21 17.17
C ASN A 234 -2.97 12.33 16.49
N PRO A 235 -2.87 12.20 15.16
CA PRO A 235 -1.58 12.27 14.46
C PRO A 235 -0.81 13.57 14.65
N SER A 236 -1.50 14.68 14.94
CA SER A 236 -0.84 15.97 15.19
C SER A 236 -0.08 16.01 16.53
N ALA A 237 -0.29 15.02 17.41
CA ALA A 237 0.48 14.89 18.65
C ALA A 237 1.83 14.16 18.44
N PHE A 238 2.07 13.60 17.27
CA PHE A 238 3.33 12.95 16.89
C PHE A 238 4.11 13.88 15.96
N PRO A 239 5.43 14.08 16.16
CA PRO A 239 6.25 15.04 15.41
C PRO A 239 6.20 14.89 13.90
#